data_24f6d8a02424f103866c47d2be098c9e
#
_entry.id   24f6d8a02424f103866c47d2be098c9e
#
_cell.length_a   1.000
_cell.length_b   1.000
_cell.length_c   1.000
_cell.angle_alpha   90.00
_cell.angle_beta   90.00
_cell.angle_gamma   90.00
#
_symmetry.space_group_name_H-M   'P 1'
#
loop_
_entity.id
_entity.type
_entity.pdbx_description
1 polymer ?
#
loop_
_entity_poly.entity_id
_entity_poly.type
_entity_poly.pdbx_seq_one_letter_code
_entity_poly.pdbx_strand_id
1 'polypeptide(L)'
;MLSLIKPFLLFCLLLLVSNSVLAQTEESPEYDVAFIGPRLSDPLMQQNKETYVIYGCAYCHGLNLQPVGEAPDLRESFIVGTDVDANIVGPLLRRGIPQTAKSSPMPQFSDLSDREIKAITSYIHYERARARFENLSSVSDTAGDDAAGRNYFDQNCVSCHLGDKSLAGIGDKIEGVDLRKQVLWPEIFRAAQSFNLDQLQNADFQDGRKKHQALLENYVKQNVDDLLAYLRSAL
;
A
#
# COMPACT_ATOMS: atom_id res chain seq x y z
N MET A 1 49.07 -49.84 -41.01
CA MET A 1 47.93 -48.93 -41.31
C MET A 1 46.81 -49.11 -40.29
N LEU A 2 47.03 -48.76 -39.04
CA LEU A 2 46.00 -48.86 -37.99
C LEU A 2 46.38 -47.93 -36.84
N SER A 3 46.22 -46.61 -36.95
CA SER A 3 46.54 -45.76 -35.83
C SER A 3 46.04 -44.31 -35.95
N LEU A 4 44.94 -44.01 -36.68
CA LEU A 4 44.51 -42.65 -36.87
C LEU A 4 42.96 -42.42 -36.66
N ILE A 5 42.23 -43.39 -36.11
CA ILE A 5 40.78 -43.30 -35.99
C ILE A 5 40.31 -43.02 -34.51
N LYS A 6 41.19 -43.10 -33.51
CA LYS A 6 40.81 -42.99 -32.09
C LYS A 6 40.67 -41.60 -31.52
N PRO A 7 41.26 -40.51 -32.02
CA PRO A 7 41.02 -39.22 -31.38
C PRO A 7 39.71 -38.49 -31.79
N PHE A 8 39.09 -38.90 -32.91
CA PHE A 8 37.91 -38.18 -33.42
C PHE A 8 36.60 -38.56 -32.72
N LEU A 9 36.51 -39.78 -32.20
CA LEU A 9 35.29 -40.22 -31.47
C LEU A 9 35.22 -39.69 -30.04
N LEU A 10 36.35 -39.34 -29.43
CA LEU A 10 36.35 -38.77 -28.08
C LEU A 10 36.00 -37.28 -28.06
N PHE A 11 36.25 -36.58 -29.17
CA PHE A 11 35.95 -35.16 -29.30
C PHE A 11 34.46 -34.89 -29.58
N CYS A 12 33.78 -35.81 -30.28
CA CYS A 12 32.32 -35.71 -30.47
C CYS A 12 31.49 -36.03 -29.20
N LEU A 13 32.03 -36.83 -28.27
CA LEU A 13 31.33 -37.17 -27.04
C LEU A 13 31.37 -36.03 -26.01
N LEU A 14 32.39 -35.16 -26.10
CA LEU A 14 32.53 -33.99 -25.22
C LEU A 14 31.66 -32.79 -25.63
N LEU A 15 31.13 -32.76 -26.83
CA LEU A 15 30.28 -31.68 -27.33
C LEU A 15 28.78 -31.93 -27.06
N LEU A 16 28.42 -33.12 -26.57
CA LEU A 16 27.00 -33.44 -26.26
C LEU A 16 26.62 -33.20 -24.81
N VAL A 17 27.53 -32.77 -23.94
CA VAL A 17 27.25 -32.55 -22.50
C VAL A 17 27.05 -31.08 -22.16
N SER A 18 27.17 -30.16 -23.12
CA SER A 18 27.19 -28.71 -22.83
C SER A 18 25.84 -27.95 -23.06
N ASN A 19 24.75 -28.65 -23.27
CA ASN A 19 23.45 -27.96 -23.47
C ASN A 19 22.37 -28.37 -22.48
N SER A 20 22.75 -28.73 -21.25
CA SER A 20 21.83 -28.66 -20.14
C SER A 20 21.79 -27.19 -19.67
N VAL A 21 21.20 -26.34 -20.48
CA VAL A 21 20.62 -25.08 -19.96
C VAL A 21 19.59 -25.51 -18.95
N LEU A 22 19.97 -25.45 -17.68
CA LEU A 22 19.01 -25.41 -16.59
C LEU A 22 18.07 -24.24 -16.92
N ALA A 23 16.93 -24.58 -17.48
CA ALA A 23 15.79 -23.69 -17.42
C ALA A 23 15.54 -23.47 -15.92
N GLN A 24 16.13 -22.43 -15.37
CA GLN A 24 15.64 -21.85 -14.13
C GLN A 24 14.22 -21.42 -14.49
N THR A 25 13.25 -22.25 -14.10
CA THR A 25 11.91 -21.78 -13.93
C THR A 25 12.05 -20.64 -12.93
N GLU A 26 12.01 -19.40 -13.41
CA GLU A 26 11.68 -18.27 -12.56
C GLU A 26 10.30 -18.62 -12.01
N GLU A 27 10.31 -19.18 -10.81
CA GLU A 27 9.12 -19.24 -9.98
C GLU A 27 8.67 -17.77 -9.87
N SER A 28 7.66 -17.42 -10.66
CA SER A 28 6.96 -16.16 -10.48
C SER A 28 6.59 -16.10 -8.99
N PRO A 29 6.92 -15.01 -8.28
CA PRO A 29 6.59 -14.92 -6.86
C PRO A 29 5.10 -15.25 -6.73
N GLU A 30 4.81 -16.33 -6.00
CA GLU A 30 3.46 -16.70 -5.62
C GLU A 30 2.92 -15.53 -4.81
N TYR A 31 2.16 -14.66 -5.48
CA TYR A 31 1.47 -13.58 -4.80
C TYR A 31 0.45 -14.22 -3.88
N ASP A 32 0.73 -14.16 -2.58
CA ASP A 32 -0.23 -14.51 -1.55
C ASP A 32 -1.44 -13.57 -1.70
N VAL A 33 -2.43 -14.04 -2.48
CA VAL A 33 -3.70 -13.34 -2.74
C VAL A 33 -4.55 -13.17 -1.48
N ALA A 34 -4.12 -13.74 -0.34
CA ALA A 34 -4.85 -13.66 0.92
C ALA A 34 -4.68 -12.32 1.66
N PHE A 35 -3.72 -11.48 1.26
CA PHE A 35 -3.51 -10.21 1.94
C PHE A 35 -4.00 -9.03 1.11
N ILE A 36 -5.18 -8.53 1.43
CA ILE A 36 -5.74 -7.28 0.92
C ILE A 36 -5.41 -6.16 1.90
N GLY A 37 -4.65 -5.19 1.46
CA GLY A 37 -4.26 -4.03 2.27
C GLY A 37 -2.89 -3.45 1.92
N PRO A 38 -2.46 -2.38 2.59
CA PRO A 38 -1.16 -1.77 2.38
C PRO A 38 -0.01 -2.75 2.68
N ARG A 39 0.79 -3.08 1.68
CA ARG A 39 1.89 -4.05 1.81
C ARG A 39 3.24 -3.37 2.06
N LEU A 40 3.90 -3.75 3.14
CA LEU A 40 5.32 -3.38 3.38
C LEU A 40 6.30 -4.08 2.41
N SER A 41 5.83 -5.03 1.62
CA SER A 41 6.64 -5.71 0.59
C SER A 41 6.85 -4.89 -0.69
N ASP A 42 6.22 -3.70 -0.80
CA ASP A 42 6.53 -2.77 -1.89
C ASP A 42 7.99 -2.32 -1.77
N PRO A 43 8.86 -2.62 -2.76
CA PRO A 43 10.28 -2.24 -2.71
C PRO A 43 10.49 -0.73 -2.53
N LEU A 44 9.60 0.10 -3.08
CA LEU A 44 9.66 1.54 -2.92
C LEU A 44 9.39 1.93 -1.46
N MET A 45 8.40 1.31 -0.82
CA MET A 45 8.11 1.57 0.60
C MET A 45 9.21 1.07 1.51
N GLN A 46 9.90 -0.02 1.17
CA GLN A 46 11.08 -0.46 1.91
C GLN A 46 12.21 0.58 1.80
N GLN A 47 12.50 1.09 0.62
CA GLN A 47 13.50 2.15 0.43
C GLN A 47 13.12 3.45 1.17
N ASN A 48 11.86 3.82 1.15
CA ASN A 48 11.36 4.99 1.86
C ASN A 48 11.48 4.81 3.38
N LYS A 49 11.22 3.61 3.89
CA LYS A 49 11.44 3.23 5.29
C LYS A 49 12.91 3.35 5.67
N GLU A 50 13.80 2.85 4.84
CA GLU A 50 15.26 2.96 5.08
C GLU A 50 15.66 4.43 5.21
N THR A 51 15.17 5.31 4.35
CA THR A 51 15.42 6.75 4.43
C THR A 51 14.92 7.32 5.76
N TYR A 52 13.70 6.98 6.18
CA TYR A 52 13.13 7.38 7.47
C TYR A 52 14.00 6.93 8.66
N VAL A 53 14.53 5.71 8.60
CA VAL A 53 15.40 5.14 9.64
C VAL A 53 16.79 5.78 9.65
N ILE A 54 17.43 5.95 8.50
CA ILE A 54 18.78 6.51 8.36
C ILE A 54 18.84 7.94 8.90
N TYR A 55 17.80 8.74 8.66
CA TYR A 55 17.71 10.10 9.21
C TYR A 55 17.25 10.16 10.67
N GLY A 56 17.12 9.01 11.33
CA GLY A 56 16.86 8.92 12.77
C GLY A 56 15.43 9.23 13.21
N CYS A 57 14.49 9.38 12.28
CA CYS A 57 13.10 9.70 12.60
C CYS A 57 12.48 8.65 13.54
N ALA A 58 12.85 7.37 13.34
CA ALA A 58 12.35 6.24 14.12
C ALA A 58 12.74 6.29 15.60
N TYR A 59 13.80 7.01 16.00
CA TYR A 59 14.21 7.12 17.41
C TYR A 59 13.14 7.81 18.26
N CYS A 60 12.47 8.79 17.70
CA CYS A 60 11.42 9.54 18.40
C CYS A 60 10.02 9.12 17.99
N HIS A 61 9.79 8.85 16.70
CA HIS A 61 8.46 8.55 16.16
C HIS A 61 8.18 7.06 16.00
N GLY A 62 9.13 6.17 16.32
CA GLY A 62 9.01 4.73 16.15
C GLY A 62 9.00 4.27 14.70
N LEU A 63 9.20 2.98 14.48
CA LEU A 63 9.18 2.39 13.12
C LEU A 63 7.78 2.37 12.50
N ASN A 64 6.75 2.27 13.32
CA ASN A 64 5.35 2.20 12.94
C ASN A 64 4.59 3.49 13.31
N LEU A 65 5.32 4.61 13.41
CA LEU A 65 4.84 5.94 13.79
C LEU A 65 4.26 6.07 15.21
N GLN A 66 4.37 5.01 16.03
CA GLN A 66 4.06 5.07 17.46
C GLN A 66 5.19 5.77 18.20
N PRO A 67 4.88 6.81 18.97
CA PRO A 67 5.90 7.62 19.60
C PRO A 67 6.75 6.84 20.61
N VAL A 68 8.00 7.23 20.70
CA VAL A 68 8.90 6.85 21.78
C VAL A 68 9.07 8.09 22.67
N GLY A 69 8.67 7.99 23.92
CA GLY A 69 8.71 9.13 24.85
C GLY A 69 7.68 10.22 24.54
N GLU A 70 8.11 11.47 24.46
CA GLU A 70 7.23 12.66 24.32
C GLU A 70 6.98 13.09 22.86
N ALA A 71 7.48 12.34 21.90
CA ALA A 71 7.21 12.63 20.49
C ALA A 71 5.72 12.46 20.18
N PRO A 72 5.14 13.24 19.25
CA PRO A 72 3.74 13.06 18.86
C PRO A 72 3.55 11.75 18.07
N ASP A 73 2.40 11.12 18.28
CA ASP A 73 1.94 10.01 17.46
C ASP A 73 1.59 10.52 16.05
N LEU A 74 2.40 10.13 15.06
CA LEU A 74 2.21 10.58 13.70
C LEU A 74 1.00 9.93 13.02
N ARG A 75 0.49 8.80 13.54
CA ARG A 75 -0.72 8.16 13.03
C ARG A 75 -1.97 9.01 13.30
N GLU A 76 -1.97 9.73 14.42
CA GLU A 76 -3.08 10.59 14.86
C GLU A 76 -2.82 12.08 14.60
N SER A 77 -1.67 12.43 14.04
CA SER A 77 -1.30 13.82 13.80
C SER A 77 -2.19 14.47 12.75
N PHE A 78 -2.88 15.55 13.12
CA PHE A 78 -3.65 16.37 12.18
C PHE A 78 -2.75 16.95 11.07
N ILE A 79 -1.54 17.38 11.41
CA ILE A 79 -0.58 17.94 10.45
C ILE A 79 -0.25 16.91 9.36
N VAL A 80 0.03 15.66 9.75
CA VAL A 80 0.29 14.58 8.80
C VAL A 80 -0.97 14.27 7.99
N GLY A 81 -2.13 14.20 8.61
CA GLY A 81 -3.38 13.90 7.92
C GLY A 81 -3.80 14.92 6.87
N THR A 82 -3.37 16.17 7.02
CA THR A 82 -3.66 17.27 6.07
C THR A 82 -2.52 17.54 5.09
N ASP A 83 -1.37 16.87 5.24
CA ASP A 83 -0.24 17.04 4.35
C ASP A 83 -0.50 16.40 2.98
N VAL A 84 -0.29 17.17 1.92
CA VAL A 84 -0.38 16.71 0.53
C VAL A 84 0.97 16.94 -0.14
N ASP A 85 1.53 15.89 -0.73
CA ASP A 85 2.80 15.96 -1.47
C ASP A 85 3.96 16.62 -0.70
N ALA A 86 4.03 16.40 0.61
CA ALA A 86 5.04 16.97 1.51
C ALA A 86 5.01 18.51 1.66
N ASN A 87 3.89 19.14 1.31
CA ASN A 87 3.77 20.61 1.34
C ASN A 87 3.75 21.19 2.76
N ILE A 88 3.37 20.42 3.77
CA ILE A 88 3.33 20.82 5.17
C ILE A 88 4.49 20.17 5.94
N VAL A 89 4.61 18.85 5.83
CA VAL A 89 5.63 18.08 6.56
C VAL A 89 7.04 18.41 6.06
N GLY A 90 7.23 18.61 4.75
CA GLY A 90 8.55 18.94 4.19
C GLY A 90 9.18 20.20 4.78
N PRO A 91 8.50 21.35 4.80
CA PRO A 91 8.99 22.55 5.49
C PRO A 91 9.24 22.36 7.00
N LEU A 92 8.43 21.52 7.68
CA LEU A 92 8.65 21.19 9.08
C LEU A 92 9.95 20.40 9.28
N LEU A 93 10.23 19.42 8.42
CA LEU A 93 11.49 18.66 8.45
C LEU A 93 12.69 19.58 8.29
N ARG A 94 12.64 20.53 7.35
CA ARG A 94 13.76 21.44 7.09
C ARG A 94 14.05 22.40 8.23
N ARG A 95 13.03 22.95 8.87
CA ARG A 95 13.19 23.96 9.94
C ARG A 95 13.26 23.38 11.35
N GLY A 96 12.81 22.13 11.53
CA GLY A 96 12.58 21.56 12.84
C GLY A 96 11.40 22.19 13.57
N ILE A 97 11.17 21.74 14.80
CA ILE A 97 10.15 22.29 15.72
C ILE A 97 10.82 22.57 17.04
N PRO A 98 10.77 23.82 17.55
CA PRO A 98 11.37 24.16 18.83
C PRO A 98 10.64 23.43 19.97
N GLN A 99 11.35 23.26 21.09
CA GLN A 99 10.77 22.70 22.31
C GLN A 99 9.57 23.52 22.77
N THR A 100 8.55 22.82 23.20
CA THR A 100 7.38 23.43 23.87
C THR A 100 7.24 22.86 25.28
N ALA A 101 6.34 23.41 26.07
CA ALA A 101 6.05 22.87 27.41
C ALA A 101 5.45 21.44 27.39
N LYS A 102 5.04 20.95 26.22
CA LYS A 102 4.33 19.66 26.04
C LYS A 102 5.03 18.68 25.11
N SER A 103 6.15 19.06 24.50
CA SER A 103 6.85 18.20 23.54
C SER A 103 8.35 18.50 23.51
N SER A 104 9.15 17.46 23.34
CA SER A 104 10.55 17.57 23.00
C SER A 104 10.75 18.29 21.67
N PRO A 105 11.92 18.97 21.47
CA PRO A 105 12.20 19.62 20.20
C PRO A 105 12.39 18.58 19.11
N MET A 106 11.89 18.86 17.92
CA MET A 106 12.24 18.13 16.72
C MET A 106 13.42 18.82 16.04
N PRO A 107 14.56 18.15 15.82
CA PRO A 107 15.71 18.77 15.16
C PRO A 107 15.36 19.21 13.74
N GLN A 108 16.13 20.18 13.23
CA GLN A 108 16.04 20.56 11.83
C GLN A 108 16.89 19.60 10.98
N PHE A 109 16.38 19.31 9.79
CA PHE A 109 17.02 18.46 8.77
C PHE A 109 17.24 19.29 7.49
N SER A 110 18.06 20.34 7.59
CA SER A 110 18.28 21.32 6.51
C SER A 110 18.87 20.69 5.25
N ASP A 111 19.63 19.60 5.40
CA ASP A 111 20.41 18.97 4.34
C ASP A 111 19.61 17.90 3.56
N LEU A 112 18.37 17.62 3.98
CA LEU A 112 17.50 16.72 3.23
C LEU A 112 17.22 17.27 1.82
N SER A 113 17.47 16.46 0.81
CA SER A 113 17.01 16.73 -0.55
C SER A 113 15.49 16.61 -0.65
N ASP A 114 14.89 17.19 -1.67
CA ASP A 114 13.44 17.07 -1.93
C ASP A 114 13.03 15.60 -2.16
N ARG A 115 13.91 14.78 -2.72
CA ARG A 115 13.68 13.35 -2.90
C ARG A 115 13.58 12.62 -1.55
N GLU A 116 14.48 12.92 -0.62
CA GLU A 116 14.47 12.30 0.71
C GLU A 116 13.28 12.77 1.54
N ILE A 117 12.91 14.04 1.44
CA ILE A 117 11.68 14.55 2.06
C ILE A 117 10.46 13.79 1.54
N LYS A 118 10.35 13.62 0.21
CA LYS A 118 9.26 12.85 -0.39
C LYS A 118 9.28 11.38 0.04
N ALA A 119 10.44 10.76 0.16
CA ALA A 119 10.58 9.40 0.64
C ALA A 119 10.09 9.27 2.09
N ILE A 120 10.55 10.13 2.98
CA ILE A 120 10.16 10.15 4.39
C ILE A 120 8.65 10.38 4.54
N THR A 121 8.11 11.40 3.87
CA THR A 121 6.67 11.70 3.94
C THR A 121 5.81 10.60 3.35
N SER A 122 6.23 9.99 2.23
CA SER A 122 5.52 8.85 1.64
C SER A 122 5.47 7.66 2.58
N TYR A 123 6.56 7.38 3.31
CA TYR A 123 6.57 6.32 4.32
C TYR A 123 5.63 6.65 5.48
N ILE A 124 5.64 7.88 5.97
CA ILE A 124 4.74 8.34 7.06
C ILE A 124 3.28 8.19 6.64
N HIS A 125 2.90 8.65 5.45
CA HIS A 125 1.54 8.52 4.95
C HIS A 125 1.13 7.06 4.74
N TYR A 126 2.05 6.23 4.25
CA TYR A 126 1.81 4.81 4.08
C TYR A 126 1.55 4.09 5.40
N GLU A 127 2.40 4.28 6.41
CA GLU A 127 2.23 3.67 7.73
C GLU A 127 0.97 4.16 8.45
N ARG A 128 0.64 5.43 8.29
CA ARG A 128 -0.63 5.99 8.79
C ARG A 128 -1.84 5.32 8.13
N ALA A 129 -1.84 5.22 6.81
CA ALA A 129 -2.90 4.55 6.06
C ALA A 129 -3.01 3.06 6.45
N ARG A 130 -1.88 2.37 6.63
CA ARG A 130 -1.84 0.99 7.09
C ARG A 130 -2.46 0.82 8.47
N ALA A 131 -2.09 1.66 9.44
CA ALA A 131 -2.64 1.60 10.78
C ALA A 131 -4.17 1.85 10.79
N ARG A 132 -4.65 2.80 9.98
CA ARG A 132 -6.09 3.04 9.83
C ARG A 132 -6.80 1.89 9.15
N PHE A 133 -6.22 1.34 8.08
CA PHE A 133 -6.74 0.16 7.41
C PHE A 133 -6.87 -1.03 8.38
N GLU A 134 -5.84 -1.33 9.16
CA GLU A 134 -5.86 -2.41 10.15
C GLU A 134 -6.98 -2.21 11.18
N ASN A 135 -7.16 -0.98 11.67
CA ASN A 135 -8.22 -0.65 12.61
C ASN A 135 -9.61 -0.82 12.00
N LEU A 136 -9.82 -0.28 10.79
CA LEU A 136 -11.13 -0.28 10.12
C LEU A 136 -11.48 -1.63 9.49
N SER A 137 -10.50 -2.46 9.13
CA SER A 137 -10.72 -3.79 8.55
C SER A 137 -11.14 -4.82 9.56
N SER A 138 -10.94 -4.57 10.86
CA SER A 138 -11.45 -5.44 11.90
C SER A 138 -12.99 -5.46 11.86
N VAL A 139 -13.55 -6.67 11.95
CA VAL A 139 -15.00 -6.86 11.92
C VAL A 139 -15.64 -6.10 13.08
N SER A 140 -16.71 -5.38 12.77
CA SER A 140 -17.56 -4.75 13.77
C SER A 140 -18.74 -5.66 14.08
N ASP A 141 -19.11 -5.75 15.34
CA ASP A 141 -20.31 -6.47 15.77
C ASP A 141 -21.59 -5.64 15.54
N THR A 142 -21.44 -4.39 15.10
CA THR A 142 -22.60 -3.52 14.82
C THR A 142 -23.13 -3.78 13.41
N ALA A 143 -24.43 -4.00 13.31
CA ALA A 143 -25.11 -4.02 12.03
C ALA A 143 -25.07 -2.61 11.42
N GLY A 144 -24.70 -2.51 10.13
CA GLY A 144 -24.76 -1.25 9.41
C GLY A 144 -26.20 -0.86 9.03
N ASP A 145 -26.44 0.42 8.87
CA ASP A 145 -27.70 0.97 8.37
C ASP A 145 -27.59 1.17 6.85
N ASP A 146 -28.46 0.49 6.10
CA ASP A 146 -28.50 0.52 4.64
C ASP A 146 -28.79 1.93 4.09
N ALA A 147 -29.73 2.66 4.70
CA ALA A 147 -30.09 4.00 4.25
C ALA A 147 -28.98 5.02 4.53
N ALA A 148 -28.30 4.91 5.66
CA ALA A 148 -27.13 5.71 5.98
C ALA A 148 -25.97 5.38 5.03
N GLY A 149 -25.78 4.09 4.72
CA GLY A 149 -24.78 3.61 3.76
C GLY A 149 -25.01 4.14 2.36
N ARG A 150 -26.25 4.12 1.88
CA ARG A 150 -26.64 4.73 0.60
C ARG A 150 -26.32 6.23 0.56
N ASN A 151 -26.67 6.95 1.61
CA ASN A 151 -26.40 8.37 1.73
C ASN A 151 -24.89 8.67 1.66
N TYR A 152 -24.11 7.85 2.36
CA TYR A 152 -22.66 7.96 2.33
C TYR A 152 -22.09 7.66 0.93
N PHE A 153 -22.61 6.63 0.26
CA PHE A 153 -22.22 6.27 -1.10
C PHE A 153 -22.52 7.38 -2.10
N ASP A 154 -23.72 7.94 -2.06
CA ASP A 154 -24.16 9.03 -2.95
C ASP A 154 -23.28 10.28 -2.81
N GLN A 155 -22.80 10.56 -1.61
CA GLN A 155 -21.95 11.72 -1.35
C GLN A 155 -20.48 11.53 -1.70
N ASN A 156 -19.94 10.31 -1.55
CA ASN A 156 -18.49 10.09 -1.60
C ASN A 156 -18.02 9.16 -2.72
N CYS A 157 -18.90 8.31 -3.25
CA CYS A 157 -18.50 7.22 -4.13
C CYS A 157 -19.09 7.34 -5.54
N VAL A 158 -20.32 7.81 -5.67
CA VAL A 158 -21.07 7.81 -6.91
C VAL A 158 -20.37 8.56 -8.04
N SER A 159 -19.63 9.63 -7.73
CA SER A 159 -18.91 10.41 -8.74
C SER A 159 -17.89 9.61 -9.55
N CYS A 160 -17.37 8.52 -8.98
CA CYS A 160 -16.42 7.63 -9.65
C CYS A 160 -17.02 6.27 -10.01
N HIS A 161 -18.02 5.81 -9.26
CA HIS A 161 -18.63 4.48 -9.40
C HIS A 161 -19.96 4.51 -10.15
N LEU A 162 -19.97 5.17 -11.32
CA LEU A 162 -21.10 5.19 -12.27
C LEU A 162 -20.75 4.47 -13.57
N GLY A 163 -21.77 4.02 -14.30
CA GLY A 163 -21.64 3.43 -15.61
C GLY A 163 -20.82 2.14 -15.59
N ASP A 164 -19.76 2.08 -16.37
CA ASP A 164 -18.85 0.96 -16.50
C ASP A 164 -18.00 0.67 -15.23
N LYS A 165 -17.92 1.63 -14.32
CA LYS A 165 -17.28 1.49 -13.00
C LYS A 165 -18.28 1.23 -11.87
N SER A 166 -19.52 0.90 -12.21
CA SER A 166 -20.57 0.60 -11.25
C SER A 166 -20.20 -0.57 -10.33
N LEU A 167 -20.57 -0.44 -9.06
CA LEU A 167 -20.44 -1.50 -8.06
C LEU A 167 -21.68 -2.41 -7.99
N ALA A 168 -22.58 -2.33 -8.96
CA ALA A 168 -23.79 -3.17 -9.00
C ALA A 168 -23.46 -4.66 -8.84
N GLY A 169 -24.12 -5.33 -7.91
CA GLY A 169 -23.90 -6.74 -7.58
C GLY A 169 -22.55 -7.06 -6.95
N ILE A 170 -21.83 -6.06 -6.40
CA ILE A 170 -20.53 -6.30 -5.76
C ILE A 170 -20.68 -7.15 -4.51
N GLY A 171 -21.77 -7.00 -3.77
CA GLY A 171 -22.07 -7.78 -2.59
C GLY A 171 -22.26 -9.27 -2.84
N ASP A 172 -22.71 -9.65 -4.07
CA ASP A 172 -22.85 -11.04 -4.49
C ASP A 172 -21.52 -11.64 -4.96
N LYS A 173 -20.56 -10.80 -5.34
CA LYS A 173 -19.26 -11.22 -5.90
C LYS A 173 -18.16 -11.33 -4.86
N ILE A 174 -18.26 -10.54 -3.80
CA ILE A 174 -17.25 -10.45 -2.76
C ILE A 174 -17.92 -10.57 -1.40
N GLU A 175 -17.53 -11.56 -0.62
CA GLU A 175 -18.16 -11.85 0.67
C GLU A 175 -17.48 -11.14 1.85
N GLY A 176 -18.28 -10.76 2.82
CA GLY A 176 -17.92 -10.47 4.20
C GLY A 176 -16.73 -9.53 4.39
N VAL A 177 -15.69 -10.07 5.00
CA VAL A 177 -14.46 -9.33 5.36
C VAL A 177 -13.71 -8.83 4.13
N ASP A 178 -13.79 -9.55 3.02
CA ASP A 178 -13.08 -9.17 1.79
C ASP A 178 -13.72 -7.96 1.12
N LEU A 179 -15.05 -7.84 1.16
CA LEU A 179 -15.72 -6.64 0.67
C LEU A 179 -15.33 -5.41 1.50
N ARG A 180 -15.24 -5.55 2.83
CA ARG A 180 -14.76 -4.49 3.72
C ARG A 180 -13.35 -4.02 3.33
N LYS A 181 -12.43 -4.97 3.16
CA LYS A 181 -11.06 -4.68 2.78
C LYS A 181 -10.98 -4.00 1.41
N GLN A 182 -11.79 -4.44 0.45
CA GLN A 182 -11.85 -3.83 -0.89
C GLN A 182 -12.39 -2.40 -0.86
N VAL A 183 -13.37 -2.10 -0.02
CA VAL A 183 -13.86 -0.74 0.18
C VAL A 183 -12.77 0.17 0.75
N LEU A 184 -12.04 -0.33 1.74
CA LEU A 184 -10.98 0.44 2.42
C LEU A 184 -9.73 0.61 1.57
N TRP A 185 -9.34 -0.47 0.86
CA TRP A 185 -8.12 -0.51 0.07
C TRP A 185 -8.33 -1.37 -1.18
N PRO A 186 -8.89 -0.80 -2.24
CA PRO A 186 -9.14 -1.54 -3.46
C PRO A 186 -7.83 -2.02 -4.06
N GLU A 187 -7.73 -3.33 -4.20
CA GLU A 187 -6.70 -3.98 -4.99
C GLU A 187 -7.35 -4.53 -6.26
N ILE A 188 -6.56 -4.69 -7.32
CA ILE A 188 -7.07 -5.37 -8.51
C ILE A 188 -7.28 -6.83 -8.14
N PHE A 189 -8.53 -7.17 -7.79
CA PHE A 189 -8.95 -8.55 -7.62
C PHE A 189 -9.12 -9.15 -9.02
N ARG A 190 -8.07 -9.73 -9.54
CA ARG A 190 -8.21 -10.70 -10.60
C ARG A 190 -7.72 -12.03 -10.08
N ALA A 191 -8.70 -12.90 -9.85
CA ALA A 191 -8.43 -14.32 -9.75
C ALA A 191 -7.42 -14.73 -10.84
N ALA A 192 -6.25 -15.19 -10.42
CA ALA A 192 -5.34 -16.11 -11.08
C ALA A 192 -5.12 -16.00 -12.61
N GLN A 193 -5.40 -14.90 -13.28
CA GLN A 193 -5.11 -14.76 -14.71
C GLN A 193 -4.26 -13.54 -14.99
N SER A 194 -2.97 -13.79 -15.26
CA SER A 194 -2.00 -12.88 -15.86
C SER A 194 -2.09 -11.42 -15.40
N PHE A 195 -1.49 -11.15 -14.26
CA PHE A 195 -1.25 -9.79 -13.79
C PHE A 195 -0.27 -9.09 -14.76
N ASN A 196 -0.75 -8.11 -15.49
CA ASN A 196 0.11 -7.31 -16.35
C ASN A 196 0.60 -6.09 -15.56
N LEU A 197 1.92 -5.97 -15.41
CA LEU A 197 2.59 -4.81 -14.78
C LEU A 197 2.11 -3.47 -15.36
N ASP A 198 1.73 -3.43 -16.64
CA ASP A 198 1.21 -2.24 -17.32
C ASP A 198 -0.11 -1.75 -16.67
N GLN A 199 -0.89 -2.64 -16.06
CA GLN A 199 -2.13 -2.26 -15.37
C GLN A 199 -1.86 -1.56 -14.03
N LEU A 200 -0.75 -1.89 -13.35
CA LEU A 200 -0.34 -1.17 -12.13
C LEU A 200 0.15 0.25 -12.43
N GLN A 201 0.67 0.46 -13.64
CA GLN A 201 1.15 1.76 -14.08
C GLN A 201 0.05 2.59 -14.73
N ASN A 202 -1.16 2.02 -14.89
CA ASN A 202 -2.29 2.76 -15.42
C ASN A 202 -2.62 3.94 -14.51
N ALA A 203 -2.60 5.15 -15.09
CA ALA A 203 -2.83 6.40 -14.37
C ALA A 203 -4.19 6.44 -13.67
N ASP A 204 -5.24 5.89 -14.29
CA ASP A 204 -6.59 5.83 -13.71
C ASP A 204 -6.65 4.94 -12.47
N PHE A 205 -5.90 3.83 -12.47
CA PHE A 205 -5.82 2.95 -11.32
C PHE A 205 -5.08 3.60 -10.16
N GLN A 206 -3.97 4.25 -10.44
CA GLN A 206 -3.19 4.97 -9.42
C GLN A 206 -3.99 6.15 -8.83
N ASP A 207 -4.75 6.86 -9.65
CA ASP A 207 -5.65 7.92 -9.20
C ASP A 207 -6.77 7.37 -8.31
N GLY A 208 -7.38 6.24 -8.70
CA GLY A 208 -8.38 5.53 -7.89
C GLY A 208 -7.82 5.13 -6.52
N ARG A 209 -6.62 4.56 -6.46
CA ARG A 209 -5.96 4.20 -5.19
C ARG A 209 -5.72 5.42 -4.31
N LYS A 210 -5.22 6.51 -4.85
CA LYS A 210 -5.00 7.77 -4.11
C LYS A 210 -6.31 8.30 -3.52
N LYS A 211 -7.40 8.25 -4.26
CA LYS A 211 -8.72 8.67 -3.79
C LYS A 211 -9.21 7.80 -2.63
N HIS A 212 -9.08 6.48 -2.73
CA HIS A 212 -9.43 5.58 -1.62
C HIS A 212 -8.52 5.78 -0.40
N GLN A 213 -7.24 6.00 -0.61
CA GLN A 213 -6.32 6.33 0.48
C GLN A 213 -6.72 7.64 1.19
N ALA A 214 -7.13 8.66 0.44
CA ALA A 214 -7.65 9.90 1.01
C ALA A 214 -8.96 9.69 1.80
N LEU A 215 -9.84 8.79 1.34
CA LEU A 215 -11.06 8.44 2.06
C LEU A 215 -10.78 7.71 3.37
N LEU A 216 -9.69 6.93 3.49
CA LEU A 216 -9.31 6.27 4.75
C LEU A 216 -9.19 7.26 5.90
N GLU A 217 -8.73 8.48 5.65
CA GLU A 217 -8.60 9.53 6.67
C GLU A 217 -9.95 9.98 7.22
N ASN A 218 -11.03 9.84 6.45
CA ASN A 218 -12.37 10.29 6.77
C ASN A 218 -13.30 9.16 7.23
N TYR A 219 -12.92 7.89 7.04
CA TYR A 219 -13.75 6.79 7.50
C TYR A 219 -13.77 6.71 9.02
N VAL A 220 -14.95 6.55 9.56
CA VAL A 220 -15.18 6.01 10.90
C VAL A 220 -15.80 4.61 10.76
N LYS A 221 -15.67 3.77 11.79
CA LYS A 221 -16.08 2.36 11.70
C LYS A 221 -17.56 2.22 11.32
N GLN A 222 -18.43 3.07 11.88
CA GLN A 222 -19.86 3.07 11.57
C GLN A 222 -20.14 3.36 10.10
N ASN A 223 -19.47 4.33 9.47
CA ASN A 223 -19.68 4.64 8.06
C ASN A 223 -19.31 3.47 7.15
N VAL A 224 -18.28 2.72 7.53
CA VAL A 224 -17.87 1.51 6.79
C VAL A 224 -18.92 0.42 6.94
N ASP A 225 -19.45 0.21 8.15
CA ASP A 225 -20.50 -0.78 8.41
C ASP A 225 -21.78 -0.45 7.64
N ASP A 226 -22.20 0.80 7.66
CA ASP A 226 -23.37 1.32 6.92
C ASP A 226 -23.20 1.15 5.40
N LEU A 227 -22.02 1.55 4.88
CA LEU A 227 -21.69 1.40 3.47
C LEU A 227 -21.72 -0.06 3.03
N LEU A 228 -21.19 -0.98 3.84
CA LEU A 228 -21.22 -2.41 3.57
C LEU A 228 -22.65 -2.98 3.58
N ALA A 229 -23.52 -2.51 4.49
CA ALA A 229 -24.91 -2.88 4.48
C ALA A 229 -25.57 -2.51 3.15
N TYR A 230 -25.40 -1.28 2.71
CA TYR A 230 -25.90 -0.81 1.42
C TYR A 230 -25.35 -1.59 0.22
N LEU A 231 -24.04 -1.81 0.16
CA LEU A 231 -23.40 -2.53 -0.96
C LEU A 231 -23.84 -4.00 -1.07
N ARG A 232 -24.34 -4.59 0.03
CA ARG A 232 -24.89 -5.95 0.05
C ARG A 232 -26.35 -6.02 -0.32
N SER A 233 -27.12 -4.99 -0.01
CA SER A 233 -28.59 -5.03 -0.15
C SER A 233 -29.11 -4.42 -1.45
N ALA A 234 -28.43 -3.43 -1.99
CA ALA A 234 -29.00 -2.51 -2.98
C ALA A 234 -28.39 -2.63 -4.39
N LEU A 235 -27.35 -3.41 -4.57
CA LEU A 235 -26.64 -3.53 -5.83
C LEU A 235 -26.60 -4.97 -6.33
#